data_29e5a2208508ca61b9c8f490d4ecb359
#
_entry.id   29e5a2208508ca61b9c8f490d4ecb359
#
_cell.length_a   1.000
_cell.length_b   1.000
_cell.length_c   1.000
_cell.angle_alpha   90.00
_cell.angle_beta   90.00
_cell.angle_gamma   90.00
#
_symmetry.space_group_name_H-M   'P 1'
#
loop_
_entity.id
_entity.type
_entity.pdbx_description
1 polymer ?
#
loop_
_entity_poly.entity_id
_entity_poly.type
_entity_poly.pdbx_seq_one_letter_code
_entity_poly.pdbx_strand_id
1 'polypeptide(L)'
;MPKPAKKNNHQVTRSLLAFWKTDRNGKPVIWSFDALKQEKRFSQGEAASFAIVEYLYVPLQENGDRDDDLENEFAFDEDSLARLLRAANISSVRKPTYRDLRRAVRSCVSLGFRSAYYTFNAMALLHANGIDTQHLHGRALDLMKHTLRTKYAQFSSWRFVIVTGLAEDLLVNEQPFRDWTTHKEPQQLITMALGPRAMLFGSPAPDGRFGVAWNDRDQAQVNVRNHNHFTIETTRQFIVAASEEQLDSVQPLLSPELLTKRMRSDRVIVGRGAIV
;
A
#
# COMPACT_ATOMS: atom_id res chain seq x y z
N MET A 1 28.70 2.20 18.72
CA MET A 1 28.60 1.61 17.39
C MET A 1 27.27 2.03 16.77
N PRO A 2 27.24 2.55 15.53
CA PRO A 2 25.97 2.83 14.86
C PRO A 2 25.16 1.55 14.73
N LYS A 3 23.84 1.62 14.89
CA LYS A 3 22.94 0.47 14.67
C LYS A 3 23.07 0.03 13.21
N PRO A 4 23.16 -1.30 12.93
CA PRO A 4 23.15 -1.75 11.55
C PRO A 4 21.86 -1.30 10.87
N ALA A 5 21.97 -0.80 9.63
CA ALA A 5 20.83 -0.37 8.84
C ALA A 5 19.82 -1.52 8.64
N LYS A 6 18.52 -1.20 8.64
CA LYS A 6 17.46 -2.19 8.47
C LYS A 6 17.55 -2.86 7.10
N LYS A 7 17.86 -4.14 7.07
CA LYS A 7 18.02 -4.92 5.84
C LYS A 7 16.67 -5.23 5.18
N ASN A 8 15.69 -5.67 5.97
CA ASN A 8 14.40 -6.17 5.47
C ASN A 8 13.34 -5.06 5.56
N ASN A 9 13.02 -4.48 4.42
CA ASN A 9 11.99 -3.45 4.31
C ASN A 9 10.65 -4.05 3.88
N HIS A 10 9.58 -3.73 4.59
CA HIS A 10 8.23 -4.18 4.26
C HIS A 10 7.55 -3.20 3.31
N GLN A 11 7.16 -3.67 2.11
CA GLN A 11 6.33 -2.91 1.18
C GLN A 11 4.92 -2.70 1.75
N VAL A 12 4.37 -3.74 2.35
CA VAL A 12 3.10 -3.72 3.09
C VAL A 12 3.36 -4.14 4.51
N THR A 13 2.87 -3.38 5.48
CA THR A 13 3.17 -3.62 6.89
C THR A 13 2.61 -4.97 7.38
N ARG A 14 3.34 -5.63 8.27
CA ARG A 14 2.88 -6.88 8.90
C ARG A 14 1.56 -6.69 9.63
N SER A 15 1.36 -5.53 10.26
CA SER A 15 0.13 -5.20 10.97
C SER A 15 -1.09 -5.17 10.06
N LEU A 16 -0.95 -4.72 8.80
CA LEU A 16 -2.03 -4.78 7.82
C LEU A 16 -2.31 -6.22 7.40
N LEU A 17 -1.29 -6.96 6.96
CA LEU A 17 -1.44 -8.33 6.49
C LEU A 17 -1.94 -9.30 7.56
N ALA A 18 -1.72 -9.00 8.84
CA ALA A 18 -2.19 -9.83 9.95
C ALA A 18 -3.71 -10.04 9.95
N PHE A 19 -4.51 -9.13 9.38
CA PHE A 19 -5.96 -9.23 9.30
C PHE A 19 -6.46 -10.11 8.15
N TRP A 20 -5.60 -10.50 7.20
CA TRP A 20 -5.89 -11.52 6.17
C TRP A 20 -5.45 -12.94 6.60
N LYS A 21 -5.07 -13.13 7.87
CA LYS A 21 -4.80 -14.47 8.39
C LYS A 21 -6.10 -15.25 8.52
N THR A 22 -6.10 -16.46 7.96
CA THR A 22 -7.17 -17.44 8.11
C THR A 22 -6.61 -18.72 8.73
N ASP A 23 -7.46 -19.54 9.30
CA ASP A 23 -7.04 -20.84 9.82
C ASP A 23 -6.95 -21.87 8.68
N ARG A 24 -5.84 -22.61 8.64
CA ARG A 24 -5.68 -23.80 7.80
C ARG A 24 -5.13 -24.93 8.67
N ASN A 25 -5.99 -25.87 9.03
CA ASN A 25 -5.63 -27.03 9.85
C ASN A 25 -5.00 -26.64 11.20
N GLY A 26 -5.59 -25.67 11.89
CA GLY A 26 -5.11 -25.18 13.17
C GLY A 26 -3.88 -24.25 13.10
N LYS A 27 -3.50 -23.81 11.90
CA LYS A 27 -2.37 -22.89 11.70
C LYS A 27 -2.81 -21.62 11.00
N PRO A 28 -2.42 -20.42 11.48
CA PRO A 28 -2.72 -19.17 10.80
C PRO A 28 -1.91 -19.06 9.51
N VAL A 29 -2.60 -18.82 8.39
CA VAL A 29 -1.98 -18.63 7.06
C VAL A 29 -2.49 -17.35 6.42
N ILE A 30 -1.69 -16.78 5.51
CA ILE A 30 -2.09 -15.69 4.61
C ILE A 30 -2.06 -16.26 3.19
N TRP A 31 -3.19 -16.21 2.51
CA TRP A 31 -3.30 -16.63 1.13
C TRP A 31 -2.81 -15.52 0.20
N SER A 32 -1.82 -15.82 -0.62
CA SER A 32 -1.27 -14.87 -1.59
C SER A 32 -0.95 -15.54 -2.92
N PHE A 33 -1.00 -14.75 -3.99
CA PHE A 33 -0.53 -15.14 -5.31
C PHE A 33 0.64 -14.24 -5.70
N ASP A 34 1.78 -14.85 -5.99
CA ASP A 34 2.96 -14.18 -6.53
C ASP A 34 2.76 -14.05 -8.05
N ALA A 35 2.44 -12.84 -8.48
CA ALA A 35 2.13 -12.55 -9.87
C ALA A 35 3.37 -12.69 -10.80
N LEU A 36 4.58 -12.49 -10.28
CA LEU A 36 5.81 -12.62 -11.06
C LEU A 36 6.19 -14.10 -11.26
N LYS A 37 5.98 -14.93 -10.24
CA LYS A 37 6.31 -16.36 -10.28
C LYS A 37 5.13 -17.23 -10.72
N GLN A 38 3.93 -16.66 -10.82
CA GLN A 38 2.69 -17.38 -11.14
C GLN A 38 2.40 -18.52 -10.16
N GLU A 39 2.66 -18.28 -8.86
CA GLU A 39 2.53 -19.29 -7.81
C GLU A 39 1.57 -18.82 -6.72
N LYS A 40 0.65 -19.70 -6.32
CA LYS A 40 -0.04 -19.55 -5.04
C LYS A 40 0.95 -19.79 -3.91
N ARG A 41 0.89 -18.91 -2.93
CA ARG A 41 1.67 -19.02 -1.70
C ARG A 41 0.77 -18.91 -0.50
N PHE A 42 1.07 -19.66 0.51
CA PHE A 42 0.54 -19.41 1.84
C PHE A 42 1.71 -19.23 2.80
N SER A 43 1.69 -18.10 3.51
CA SER A 43 2.70 -17.82 4.52
C SER A 43 2.20 -18.33 5.86
N GLN A 44 2.96 -19.22 6.48
CA GLN A 44 2.73 -19.63 7.88
C GLN A 44 3.48 -18.64 8.78
N GLY A 45 2.77 -18.09 9.79
CA GLY A 45 3.37 -17.23 10.80
C GLY A 45 3.36 -15.74 10.47
N GLU A 46 4.19 -14.96 11.19
CA GLU A 46 4.16 -13.50 11.15
C GLU A 46 4.88 -12.87 9.95
N ALA A 47 5.71 -13.65 9.25
CA ALA A 47 6.54 -13.15 8.18
C ALA A 47 5.89 -13.41 6.82
N ALA A 48 5.18 -12.43 6.29
CA ALA A 48 4.80 -12.39 4.87
C ALA A 48 6.06 -12.07 4.03
N SER A 49 6.92 -13.06 3.80
CA SER A 49 8.20 -12.91 3.10
C SER A 49 8.04 -12.34 1.67
N PHE A 50 6.89 -12.58 1.04
CA PHE A 50 6.55 -12.03 -0.27
C PHE A 50 6.43 -10.49 -0.28
N ALA A 51 6.18 -9.86 0.87
CA ALA A 51 6.07 -8.41 1.01
C ALA A 51 7.37 -7.74 1.47
N ILE A 52 8.49 -8.48 1.55
CA ILE A 52 9.78 -7.98 2.00
C ILE A 52 10.71 -7.78 0.80
N VAL A 53 11.40 -6.63 0.76
CA VAL A 53 12.49 -6.34 -0.16
C VAL A 53 13.68 -5.82 0.63
N GLU A 54 14.86 -6.38 0.36
CA GLU A 54 16.08 -5.97 1.04
C GLU A 54 16.49 -4.56 0.62
N TYR A 55 16.80 -3.72 1.60
CA TYR A 55 17.31 -2.36 1.43
C TYR A 55 16.48 -1.44 0.52
N LEU A 56 15.18 -1.70 0.37
CA LEU A 56 14.30 -0.93 -0.53
C LEU A 56 14.30 0.57 -0.21
N TYR A 57 14.34 0.93 1.09
CA TYR A 57 14.30 2.33 1.55
C TYR A 57 15.61 2.79 2.20
N VAL A 58 16.69 2.05 1.98
CA VAL A 58 17.97 2.23 2.66
C VAL A 58 19.09 2.31 1.60
N PRO A 59 19.22 3.46 0.90
CA PRO A 59 20.22 3.62 -0.14
C PRO A 59 21.63 3.58 0.42
N LEU A 60 22.57 3.13 -0.38
CA LEU A 60 24.00 3.22 -0.11
C LEU A 60 24.47 4.65 -0.38
N GLN A 61 25.13 5.26 0.60
CA GLN A 61 25.75 6.58 0.47
C GLN A 61 27.17 6.45 -0.12
N GLU A 62 27.75 7.57 -0.56
CA GLU A 62 29.09 7.62 -1.14
C GLU A 62 30.20 7.16 -0.17
N ASN A 63 30.00 7.36 1.13
CA ASN A 63 30.92 6.93 2.18
C ASN A 63 30.81 5.41 2.52
N GLY A 64 29.95 4.67 1.83
CA GLY A 64 29.68 3.26 2.06
C GLY A 64 28.69 2.96 3.18
N ASP A 65 28.20 3.98 3.89
CA ASP A 65 27.13 3.83 4.89
C ASP A 65 25.76 3.70 4.21
N ARG A 66 24.76 3.27 4.98
CA ARG A 66 23.38 3.18 4.54
C ARG A 66 22.52 4.20 5.27
N ASP A 67 21.70 4.92 4.50
CA ASP A 67 20.75 5.91 5.01
C ASP A 67 19.41 5.21 5.31
N ASP A 68 19.00 5.16 6.57
CA ASP A 68 17.73 4.56 7.03
C ASP A 68 16.68 5.60 7.47
N ASP A 69 16.87 6.87 7.14
CA ASP A 69 15.98 7.96 7.55
C ASP A 69 14.54 7.76 7.08
N LEU A 70 14.34 7.33 5.83
CA LEU A 70 13.01 7.09 5.28
C LEU A 70 12.32 5.92 5.98
N GLU A 71 13.05 4.86 6.29
CA GLU A 71 12.52 3.70 7.02
C GLU A 71 12.11 4.09 8.45
N ASN A 72 12.90 4.96 9.09
CA ASN A 72 12.58 5.49 10.42
C ASN A 72 11.35 6.43 10.38
N GLU A 73 11.21 7.25 9.33
CA GLU A 73 10.00 8.07 9.11
C GLU A 73 8.75 7.20 8.96
N PHE A 74 8.83 6.11 8.22
CA PHE A 74 7.72 5.18 8.09
C PHE A 74 7.36 4.50 9.42
N ALA A 75 8.35 4.04 10.17
CA ALA A 75 8.14 3.38 11.45
C ALA A 75 7.45 4.27 12.49
N PHE A 76 7.67 5.57 12.44
CA PHE A 76 7.12 6.53 13.41
C PHE A 76 5.58 6.55 13.48
N ASP A 77 4.90 6.39 12.33
CA ASP A 77 3.44 6.43 12.25
C ASP A 77 2.80 5.02 12.27
N GLU A 78 3.59 3.95 12.18
CA GLU A 78 3.09 2.56 12.09
C GLU A 78 2.33 2.08 13.33
N ASP A 79 2.71 2.51 14.52
CA ASP A 79 1.97 2.19 15.74
C ASP A 79 0.54 2.76 15.70
N SER A 80 0.37 3.95 15.15
CA SER A 80 -0.95 4.56 14.98
C SER A 80 -1.78 3.83 13.93
N LEU A 81 -1.16 3.39 12.85
CA LEU A 81 -1.79 2.51 11.86
C LEU A 81 -2.22 1.18 12.49
N ALA A 82 -1.36 0.53 13.25
CA ALA A 82 -1.69 -0.73 13.91
C ALA A 82 -2.90 -0.60 14.88
N ARG A 83 -3.03 0.54 15.58
CA ARG A 83 -4.21 0.83 16.41
C ARG A 83 -5.48 1.02 15.57
N LEU A 84 -5.38 1.75 14.46
CA LEU A 84 -6.48 1.93 13.51
C LEU A 84 -6.95 0.58 12.97
N LEU A 85 -6.03 -0.25 12.49
CA LEU A 85 -6.32 -1.56 11.92
C LEU A 85 -7.02 -2.49 12.93
N ARG A 86 -6.54 -2.51 14.18
CA ARG A 86 -7.21 -3.28 15.24
C ARG A 86 -8.63 -2.78 15.49
N ALA A 87 -8.83 -1.47 15.59
CA ALA A 87 -10.15 -0.90 15.82
C ALA A 87 -11.11 -1.10 14.63
N ALA A 88 -10.60 -1.18 13.40
CA ALA A 88 -11.39 -1.43 12.21
C ALA A 88 -11.82 -2.90 12.05
N ASN A 89 -11.06 -3.84 12.60
CA ASN A 89 -11.26 -5.28 12.40
C ASN A 89 -11.77 -6.01 13.66
N ILE A 90 -11.66 -5.40 14.84
CA ILE A 90 -12.03 -6.02 16.12
C ILE A 90 -12.99 -5.08 16.85
N SER A 91 -14.26 -5.43 16.87
CA SER A 91 -15.34 -4.58 17.40
C SER A 91 -15.20 -4.20 18.88
N SER A 92 -14.53 -5.04 19.69
CA SER A 92 -14.27 -4.79 21.10
C SER A 92 -13.12 -3.81 21.36
N VAL A 93 -12.36 -3.43 20.33
CA VAL A 93 -11.22 -2.51 20.46
C VAL A 93 -11.68 -1.06 20.43
N ARG A 94 -11.21 -0.26 21.39
CA ARG A 94 -11.50 1.18 21.46
C ARG A 94 -10.99 1.89 20.22
N LYS A 95 -11.83 2.76 19.64
CA LYS A 95 -11.47 3.63 18.53
C LYS A 95 -10.30 4.56 18.93
N PRO A 96 -9.30 4.74 18.04
CA PRO A 96 -8.14 5.60 18.30
C PRO A 96 -8.50 7.06 18.53
N THR A 97 -7.62 7.79 19.19
CA THR A 97 -7.77 9.26 19.37
C THR A 97 -7.67 9.99 18.03
N TYR A 98 -8.15 11.22 17.95
CA TYR A 98 -8.00 12.07 16.76
C TYR A 98 -6.52 12.21 16.32
N ARG A 99 -5.60 12.35 17.26
CA ARG A 99 -4.17 12.43 16.98
C ARG A 99 -3.64 11.14 16.36
N ASP A 100 -4.04 9.97 16.90
CA ASP A 100 -3.66 8.67 16.36
C ASP A 100 -4.27 8.45 14.97
N LEU A 101 -5.53 8.85 14.74
CA LEU A 101 -6.18 8.76 13.44
C LEU A 101 -5.45 9.59 12.37
N ARG A 102 -5.02 10.81 12.71
CA ARG A 102 -4.26 11.66 11.79
C ARG A 102 -2.92 11.04 11.41
N ARG A 103 -2.20 10.45 12.37
CA ARG A 103 -0.96 9.71 12.11
C ARG A 103 -1.20 8.44 11.31
N ALA A 104 -2.24 7.67 11.66
CA ALA A 104 -2.60 6.46 10.94
C ALA A 104 -2.91 6.75 9.47
N VAL A 105 -3.63 7.84 9.15
CA VAL A 105 -3.88 8.27 7.75
C VAL A 105 -2.56 8.58 7.03
N ARG A 106 -1.60 9.26 7.68
CA ARG A 106 -0.27 9.46 7.08
C ARG A 106 0.42 8.14 6.74
N SER A 107 0.38 7.17 7.66
CA SER A 107 0.92 5.84 7.41
C SER A 107 0.16 5.12 6.28
N CYS A 108 -1.17 5.24 6.18
CA CYS A 108 -1.94 4.74 5.05
C CYS A 108 -1.44 5.33 3.72
N VAL A 109 -1.25 6.65 3.66
CA VAL A 109 -0.74 7.33 2.46
C VAL A 109 0.63 6.79 2.07
N SER A 110 1.54 6.59 3.03
CA SER A 110 2.88 6.06 2.76
C SER A 110 2.84 4.68 2.09
N LEU A 111 1.86 3.83 2.42
CA LEU A 111 1.71 2.50 1.82
C LEU A 111 1.39 2.52 0.32
N GLY A 112 0.90 3.63 -0.23
CA GLY A 112 0.73 3.82 -1.67
C GLY A 112 2.04 3.95 -2.44
N PHE A 113 3.14 4.26 -1.74
CA PHE A 113 4.45 4.53 -2.34
C PHE A 113 5.52 3.51 -1.95
N ARG A 114 5.24 2.62 -0.99
CA ARG A 114 6.21 1.66 -0.46
C ARG A 114 6.48 0.44 -1.37
N SER A 115 5.84 0.33 -2.53
CA SER A 115 6.09 -0.83 -3.40
C SER A 115 7.47 -0.74 -4.06
N ALA A 116 8.13 -1.88 -4.21
CA ALA A 116 9.37 -1.97 -4.98
C ALA A 116 9.14 -1.54 -6.43
N TYR A 117 7.95 -1.84 -6.97
CA TYR A 117 7.55 -1.41 -8.31
C TYR A 117 7.58 0.11 -8.46
N TYR A 118 7.06 0.88 -7.47
CA TYR A 118 7.13 2.34 -7.48
C TYR A 118 8.59 2.83 -7.49
N THR A 119 9.43 2.30 -6.59
CA THR A 119 10.84 2.69 -6.49
C THR A 119 11.60 2.39 -7.78
N PHE A 120 11.44 1.19 -8.34
CA PHE A 120 12.12 0.81 -9.57
C PHE A 120 11.64 1.60 -10.79
N ASN A 121 10.36 1.94 -10.87
CA ASN A 121 9.86 2.83 -11.93
C ASN A 121 10.41 4.25 -11.80
N ALA A 122 10.51 4.79 -10.58
CA ALA A 122 11.15 6.07 -10.34
C ALA A 122 12.62 6.06 -10.76
N MET A 123 13.36 4.99 -10.42
CA MET A 123 14.75 4.82 -10.87
C MET A 123 14.85 4.75 -12.40
N ALA A 124 13.99 3.97 -13.06
CA ALA A 124 13.98 3.86 -14.52
C ALA A 124 13.68 5.21 -15.21
N LEU A 125 12.74 5.98 -14.67
CA LEU A 125 12.44 7.33 -15.15
C LEU A 125 13.64 8.28 -15.00
N LEU A 126 14.26 8.29 -13.83
CA LEU A 126 15.44 9.13 -13.56
C LEU A 126 16.60 8.76 -14.47
N HIS A 127 16.84 7.47 -14.70
CA HIS A 127 17.86 7.00 -15.64
C HIS A 127 17.59 7.46 -17.08
N ALA A 128 16.33 7.35 -17.54
CA ALA A 128 15.93 7.84 -18.85
C ALA A 128 16.10 9.36 -19.02
N ASN A 129 16.14 10.12 -17.92
CA ASN A 129 16.43 11.56 -17.89
C ASN A 129 17.92 11.88 -17.60
N GLY A 130 18.82 10.92 -17.74
CA GLY A 130 20.26 11.13 -17.68
C GLY A 130 20.87 11.16 -16.28
N ILE A 131 20.14 10.72 -15.24
CA ILE A 131 20.71 10.56 -13.90
C ILE A 131 21.63 9.32 -13.88
N ASP A 132 22.82 9.50 -13.35
CA ASP A 132 23.81 8.42 -13.22
C ASP A 132 23.27 7.25 -12.37
N THR A 133 23.59 6.04 -12.80
CA THR A 133 23.19 4.78 -12.15
C THR A 133 23.59 4.71 -10.69
N GLN A 134 24.74 5.28 -10.32
CA GLN A 134 25.25 5.32 -8.95
C GLN A 134 24.30 6.06 -8.00
N HIS A 135 23.55 7.06 -8.48
CA HIS A 135 22.70 7.92 -7.66
C HIS A 135 21.20 7.60 -7.78
N LEU A 136 20.81 6.71 -8.69
CA LEU A 136 19.39 6.46 -9.00
C LEU A 136 18.55 6.08 -7.79
N HIS A 137 19.04 5.19 -6.94
CA HIS A 137 18.28 4.72 -5.77
C HIS A 137 18.04 5.86 -4.77
N GLY A 138 19.08 6.61 -4.40
CA GLY A 138 18.94 7.75 -3.50
C GLY A 138 17.99 8.82 -4.05
N ARG A 139 18.14 9.19 -5.34
CA ARG A 139 17.25 10.15 -6.01
C ARG A 139 15.82 9.69 -6.11
N ALA A 140 15.58 8.39 -6.34
CA ALA A 140 14.21 7.84 -6.33
C ALA A 140 13.55 7.95 -4.95
N LEU A 141 14.31 7.75 -3.87
CA LEU A 141 13.81 7.91 -2.51
C LEU A 141 13.60 9.38 -2.14
N ASP A 142 14.44 10.31 -2.62
CA ASP A 142 14.21 11.75 -2.45
C ASP A 142 12.92 12.20 -3.15
N LEU A 143 12.67 11.71 -4.36
CA LEU A 143 11.42 11.95 -5.09
C LEU A 143 10.22 11.39 -4.31
N MET A 144 10.35 10.19 -3.73
CA MET A 144 9.33 9.60 -2.87
C MET A 144 9.06 10.47 -1.64
N LYS A 145 10.10 10.92 -0.91
CA LYS A 145 9.98 11.82 0.24
C LYS A 145 9.23 13.11 -0.13
N HIS A 146 9.58 13.73 -1.26
CA HIS A 146 8.92 14.93 -1.75
C HIS A 146 7.44 14.69 -2.05
N THR A 147 7.14 13.63 -2.79
CA THR A 147 5.76 13.24 -3.14
C THR A 147 4.92 12.98 -1.89
N LEU A 148 5.46 12.26 -0.91
CA LEU A 148 4.78 12.00 0.36
C LEU A 148 4.44 13.28 1.12
N ARG A 149 5.37 14.23 1.21
CA ARG A 149 5.13 15.54 1.87
C ARG A 149 4.00 16.30 1.19
N THR A 150 3.99 16.34 -0.15
CA THR A 150 2.92 16.96 -0.94
C THR A 150 1.57 16.28 -0.68
N LYS A 151 1.53 14.95 -0.66
CA LYS A 151 0.31 14.19 -0.39
C LYS A 151 -0.17 14.37 1.06
N TYR A 152 0.72 14.41 2.04
CA TYR A 152 0.34 14.71 3.43
C TYR A 152 -0.26 16.11 3.58
N ALA A 153 0.28 17.11 2.89
CA ALA A 153 -0.30 18.45 2.86
C ALA A 153 -1.69 18.43 2.20
N GLN A 154 -1.85 17.81 1.05
CA GLN A 154 -3.11 17.65 0.34
C GLN A 154 -4.18 17.01 1.23
N PHE A 155 -3.88 15.87 1.83
CA PHE A 155 -4.84 15.10 2.62
C PHE A 155 -5.06 15.66 4.03
N SER A 156 -4.30 16.66 4.45
CA SER A 156 -4.51 17.34 5.75
C SER A 156 -5.82 18.11 5.84
N SER A 157 -6.46 18.38 4.70
CA SER A 157 -7.77 19.08 4.58
C SER A 157 -8.90 18.14 4.14
N TRP A 158 -8.71 16.82 4.24
CA TRP A 158 -9.68 15.83 3.79
C TRP A 158 -10.47 15.23 4.95
N ARG A 159 -11.67 14.77 4.64
CA ARG A 159 -12.47 13.91 5.52
C ARG A 159 -12.29 12.46 5.13
N PHE A 160 -12.18 11.62 6.14
CA PHE A 160 -12.03 10.18 6.01
C PHE A 160 -13.22 9.48 6.65
N VAL A 161 -13.65 8.37 6.05
CA VAL A 161 -14.67 7.49 6.59
C VAL A 161 -14.10 6.08 6.65
N ILE A 162 -14.20 5.46 7.82
CA ILE A 162 -13.84 4.06 8.02
C ILE A 162 -15.14 3.28 8.02
N VAL A 163 -15.29 2.40 7.03
CA VAL A 163 -16.43 1.49 6.91
C VAL A 163 -15.99 0.12 7.37
N THR A 164 -16.79 -0.51 8.24
CA THR A 164 -16.54 -1.84 8.80
C THR A 164 -17.73 -2.77 8.53
N GLY A 165 -17.53 -4.08 8.61
CA GLY A 165 -18.60 -5.05 8.39
C GLY A 165 -19.05 -5.15 6.93
N LEU A 166 -18.14 -4.96 5.98
CA LEU A 166 -18.45 -5.14 4.56
C LEU A 166 -18.97 -6.55 4.26
N ALA A 167 -19.92 -6.66 3.33
CA ALA A 167 -20.54 -7.93 2.97
C ALA A 167 -19.60 -8.84 2.15
N GLU A 168 -18.71 -8.23 1.34
CA GLU A 168 -17.74 -8.95 0.50
C GLU A 168 -16.33 -8.71 1.01
N ASP A 169 -15.44 -9.69 0.83
CA ASP A 169 -14.05 -9.60 1.25
C ASP A 169 -13.22 -8.75 0.27
N LEU A 170 -12.38 -7.88 0.85
CA LEU A 170 -11.44 -7.05 0.12
C LEU A 170 -10.18 -7.84 -0.24
N LEU A 171 -9.63 -7.49 -1.39
CA LEU A 171 -8.28 -7.86 -1.81
C LEU A 171 -7.28 -6.77 -1.43
N VAL A 172 -6.02 -7.16 -1.23
CA VAL A 172 -4.91 -6.21 -1.06
C VAL A 172 -3.70 -6.66 -1.88
N ASN A 173 -2.94 -5.70 -2.41
CA ASN A 173 -1.70 -5.95 -3.15
C ASN A 173 -0.53 -5.12 -2.59
N GLU A 174 0.59 -5.06 -3.29
CA GLU A 174 1.78 -4.29 -2.89
C GLU A 174 1.54 -2.77 -2.75
N GLN A 175 0.41 -2.27 -3.25
CA GLN A 175 0.00 -0.86 -3.13
C GLN A 175 -1.42 -0.77 -2.56
N PRO A 176 -1.60 -0.96 -1.25
CA PRO A 176 -2.94 -1.02 -0.64
C PRO A 176 -3.69 0.32 -0.64
N PHE A 177 -2.98 1.44 -0.62
CA PHE A 177 -3.56 2.78 -0.68
C PHE A 177 -3.76 3.21 -2.13
N ARG A 178 -4.96 3.73 -2.44
CA ARG A 178 -5.35 4.17 -3.79
C ARG A 178 -5.69 5.66 -3.79
N ASP A 179 -4.97 6.40 -4.61
CA ASP A 179 -5.23 7.81 -4.88
C ASP A 179 -5.89 7.93 -6.27
N TRP A 180 -7.21 8.08 -6.28
CA TRP A 180 -7.99 8.20 -7.50
C TRP A 180 -7.88 9.59 -8.14
N THR A 181 -7.29 10.57 -7.45
CA THR A 181 -7.09 11.93 -8.01
C THR A 181 -6.10 11.92 -9.18
N THR A 182 -5.26 10.89 -9.27
CA THR A 182 -4.25 10.73 -10.32
C THR A 182 -4.67 9.76 -11.44
N HIS A 183 -5.90 9.23 -11.38
CA HIS A 183 -6.43 8.32 -12.39
C HIS A 183 -6.77 9.05 -13.70
N LYS A 184 -6.91 8.30 -14.83
CA LYS A 184 -7.32 8.85 -16.13
C LYS A 184 -8.65 9.62 -16.07
N GLU A 185 -9.57 9.15 -15.23
CA GLU A 185 -10.80 9.84 -14.85
C GLU A 185 -10.67 10.27 -13.39
N PRO A 186 -10.10 11.47 -13.13
CA PRO A 186 -9.79 11.90 -11.77
C PRO A 186 -11.04 11.99 -10.91
N GLN A 187 -11.03 11.26 -9.82
CA GLN A 187 -12.05 11.37 -8.78
C GLN A 187 -11.41 11.95 -7.53
N GLN A 188 -12.09 12.87 -6.87
CA GLN A 188 -11.64 13.42 -5.60
C GLN A 188 -11.89 12.40 -4.47
N LEU A 189 -11.20 11.26 -4.57
CA LEU A 189 -11.39 10.10 -3.71
C LEU A 189 -10.06 9.39 -3.47
N ILE A 190 -9.90 8.89 -2.26
CA ILE A 190 -8.91 7.86 -1.94
C ILE A 190 -9.59 6.65 -1.31
N THR A 191 -8.99 5.47 -1.48
CA THR A 191 -9.46 4.26 -0.82
C THR A 191 -8.29 3.41 -0.34
N MET A 192 -8.51 2.65 0.75
CA MET A 192 -7.55 1.66 1.24
C MET A 192 -8.27 0.54 1.99
N ALA A 193 -7.94 -0.71 1.69
CA ALA A 193 -8.36 -1.85 2.50
C ALA A 193 -7.63 -1.83 3.85
N LEU A 194 -8.39 -1.84 4.95
CA LEU A 194 -7.87 -1.91 6.32
C LEU A 194 -7.93 -3.34 6.91
N GLY A 195 -8.55 -4.24 6.21
CA GLY A 195 -8.75 -5.64 6.53
C GLY A 195 -9.72 -6.25 5.52
N PRO A 196 -10.01 -7.56 5.59
CA PRO A 196 -10.93 -8.20 4.63
C PRO A 196 -12.30 -7.54 4.60
N ARG A 197 -12.80 -7.07 5.72
CA ARG A 197 -14.14 -6.49 5.88
C ARG A 197 -14.14 -5.03 6.34
N ALA A 198 -13.02 -4.32 6.15
CA ALA A 198 -12.89 -2.93 6.58
C ALA A 198 -12.16 -2.08 5.55
N MET A 199 -12.65 -0.86 5.29
CA MET A 199 -12.13 0.03 4.26
C MET A 199 -12.07 1.48 4.73
N LEU A 200 -11.02 2.18 4.36
CA LEU A 200 -10.88 3.63 4.49
C LEU A 200 -11.28 4.29 3.17
N PHE A 201 -12.12 5.32 3.26
CA PHE A 201 -12.41 6.27 2.19
C PHE A 201 -11.95 7.66 2.62
N GLY A 202 -11.55 8.48 1.66
CA GLY A 202 -11.24 9.88 1.92
C GLY A 202 -11.65 10.75 0.73
N SER A 203 -12.14 11.95 1.02
CA SER A 203 -12.48 12.96 0.03
C SER A 203 -12.19 14.36 0.59
N PRO A 204 -12.05 15.40 -0.26
CA PRO A 204 -11.89 16.77 0.20
C PRO A 204 -13.00 17.17 1.16
N ALA A 205 -12.62 17.78 2.28
CA ALA A 205 -13.61 18.29 3.23
C ALA A 205 -14.20 19.62 2.71
N PRO A 206 -15.53 19.79 2.71
CA PRO A 206 -16.16 21.04 2.27
C PRO A 206 -15.68 22.26 3.07
N ASP A 207 -15.32 22.07 4.34
CA ASP A 207 -14.81 23.10 5.26
C ASP A 207 -13.27 23.15 5.33
N GLY A 208 -12.57 22.35 4.51
CA GLY A 208 -11.11 22.28 4.51
C GLY A 208 -10.50 21.70 5.78
N ARG A 209 -11.29 21.06 6.66
CA ARG A 209 -10.81 20.52 7.93
C ARG A 209 -10.66 19.00 7.90
N PHE A 210 -9.52 18.53 8.39
CA PHE A 210 -9.32 17.11 8.61
C PHE A 210 -10.38 16.52 9.53
N GLY A 211 -10.95 15.40 9.16
CA GLY A 211 -11.91 14.65 9.98
C GLY A 211 -11.88 13.16 9.70
N VAL A 212 -12.24 12.36 10.69
CA VAL A 212 -12.43 10.91 10.53
C VAL A 212 -13.74 10.51 11.18
N ALA A 213 -14.61 9.84 10.41
CA ALA A 213 -15.85 9.26 10.86
C ALA A 213 -15.81 7.73 10.75
N TRP A 214 -16.66 7.07 11.53
CA TRP A 214 -16.86 5.63 11.48
C TRP A 214 -18.26 5.32 10.99
N ASN A 215 -18.37 4.39 10.08
CA ASN A 215 -19.65 3.92 9.55
C ASN A 215 -19.66 2.39 9.60
N ASP A 216 -20.56 1.85 10.41
CA ASP A 216 -20.73 0.40 10.60
C ASP A 216 -21.83 -0.17 9.67
N ARG A 217 -22.32 0.63 8.71
CA ARG A 217 -23.36 0.21 7.76
C ARG A 217 -22.74 -0.12 6.42
N ASP A 218 -23.14 -1.26 5.86
CA ASP A 218 -22.79 -1.66 4.51
C ASP A 218 -23.48 -0.78 3.46
N GLN A 219 -22.88 0.37 3.16
CA GLN A 219 -23.26 1.20 2.02
C GLN A 219 -22.33 0.98 0.81
N ALA A 220 -21.40 0.03 0.91
CA ALA A 220 -20.21 0.03 0.07
C ALA A 220 -20.08 -1.16 -0.89
N GLN A 221 -21.13 -1.98 -1.11
CA GLN A 221 -21.02 -3.14 -2.02
C GLN A 221 -20.47 -2.78 -3.40
N VAL A 222 -20.93 -1.70 -4.00
CA VAL A 222 -20.43 -1.22 -5.31
C VAL A 222 -18.97 -0.82 -5.24
N ASN A 223 -18.56 -0.19 -4.13
CA ASN A 223 -17.19 0.27 -3.93
C ASN A 223 -16.21 -0.87 -3.64
N VAL A 224 -16.66 -1.96 -2.99
CA VAL A 224 -15.83 -3.16 -2.76
C VAL A 224 -15.46 -3.82 -4.08
N ARG A 225 -16.42 -4.03 -4.98
CA ARG A 225 -16.17 -4.63 -6.29
C ARG A 225 -15.22 -3.79 -7.14
N ASN A 226 -15.44 -2.48 -7.16
CA ASN A 226 -14.55 -1.56 -7.87
C ASN A 226 -13.14 -1.56 -7.27
N HIS A 227 -13.03 -1.59 -5.93
CA HIS A 227 -11.73 -1.67 -5.26
C HIS A 227 -11.02 -2.97 -5.59
N ASN A 228 -11.70 -4.12 -5.52
CA ASN A 228 -11.14 -5.42 -5.84
C ASN A 228 -10.72 -5.51 -7.31
N HIS A 229 -11.58 -5.06 -8.23
CA HIS A 229 -11.25 -5.01 -9.66
C HIS A 229 -9.98 -4.18 -9.90
N PHE A 230 -9.93 -2.98 -9.35
CA PHE A 230 -8.77 -2.11 -9.48
C PHE A 230 -7.52 -2.69 -8.79
N THR A 231 -7.68 -3.35 -7.65
CA THR A 231 -6.58 -4.06 -6.98
C THR A 231 -5.97 -5.12 -7.88
N ILE A 232 -6.80 -5.92 -8.57
CA ILE A 232 -6.35 -6.90 -9.54
C ILE A 232 -5.63 -6.23 -10.71
N GLU A 233 -6.20 -5.17 -11.29
CA GLU A 233 -5.62 -4.46 -12.43
C GLU A 233 -4.26 -3.82 -12.11
N THR A 234 -4.09 -3.33 -10.90
CA THR A 234 -2.86 -2.66 -10.47
C THR A 234 -1.83 -3.60 -9.83
N THR A 235 -2.16 -4.87 -9.63
CA THR A 235 -1.22 -5.88 -9.12
C THR A 235 -0.06 -6.08 -10.09
N ARG A 236 1.18 -6.00 -9.59
CA ARG A 236 2.43 -6.20 -10.32
C ARG A 236 3.33 -7.26 -9.70
N GLN A 237 3.24 -7.45 -8.39
CA GLN A 237 4.11 -8.36 -7.64
C GLN A 237 3.31 -9.44 -6.92
N PHE A 238 2.36 -9.07 -6.09
CA PHE A 238 1.54 -10.02 -5.35
C PHE A 238 0.14 -9.49 -5.06
N ILE A 239 -0.78 -10.41 -4.82
CA ILE A 239 -2.10 -10.12 -4.28
C ILE A 239 -2.39 -11.04 -3.10
N VAL A 240 -3.13 -10.53 -2.12
CA VAL A 240 -3.56 -11.26 -0.92
C VAL A 240 -5.07 -11.30 -0.87
N ALA A 241 -5.62 -12.45 -0.54
CA ALA A 241 -7.05 -12.72 -0.42
C ALA A 241 -7.40 -13.23 0.99
N ALA A 242 -8.66 -13.12 1.35
CA ALA A 242 -9.17 -13.61 2.63
C ALA A 242 -9.33 -15.13 2.67
N SER A 243 -9.45 -15.79 1.50
CA SER A 243 -9.55 -17.25 1.39
C SER A 243 -8.85 -17.77 0.14
N GLU A 244 -8.66 -19.09 0.09
CA GLU A 244 -8.12 -19.79 -1.08
C GLU A 244 -9.07 -19.65 -2.27
N GLU A 245 -10.37 -19.79 -2.06
CA GLU A 245 -11.39 -19.68 -3.09
C GLU A 245 -11.42 -18.29 -3.73
N GLN A 246 -11.30 -17.24 -2.92
CA GLN A 246 -11.19 -15.87 -3.43
C GLN A 246 -9.91 -15.72 -4.27
N LEU A 247 -8.80 -16.31 -3.83
CA LEU A 247 -7.54 -16.27 -4.58
C LEU A 247 -7.66 -17.00 -5.92
N ASP A 248 -8.31 -18.17 -5.94
CA ASP A 248 -8.54 -18.95 -7.15
C ASP A 248 -9.39 -18.21 -8.17
N SER A 249 -10.35 -17.43 -7.71
CA SER A 249 -11.19 -16.63 -8.60
C SER A 249 -10.45 -15.47 -9.29
N VAL A 250 -9.37 -14.97 -8.71
CA VAL A 250 -8.60 -13.85 -9.27
C VAL A 250 -7.34 -14.28 -10.02
N GLN A 251 -6.82 -15.48 -9.76
CA GLN A 251 -5.60 -15.99 -10.39
C GLN A 251 -5.64 -15.94 -11.94
N PRO A 252 -6.73 -16.31 -12.63
CA PRO A 252 -6.79 -16.23 -14.11
C PRO A 252 -6.65 -14.80 -14.64
N LEU A 253 -7.00 -13.79 -13.82
CA LEU A 253 -6.93 -12.38 -14.17
C LEU A 253 -5.51 -11.79 -14.00
N LEU A 254 -4.57 -12.59 -13.52
CA LEU A 254 -3.16 -12.24 -13.29
C LEU A 254 -2.23 -13.06 -14.18
N SER A 255 -2.69 -13.47 -15.38
CA SER A 255 -1.84 -14.23 -16.32
C SER A 255 -0.62 -13.42 -16.76
N PRO A 256 0.49 -14.08 -17.16
CA PRO A 256 1.72 -13.41 -17.61
C PRO A 256 1.48 -12.44 -18.75
N GLU A 257 0.57 -12.76 -19.67
CA GLU A 257 0.22 -11.91 -20.81
C GLU A 257 -0.45 -10.62 -20.37
N LEU A 258 -1.41 -10.72 -19.45
CA LEU A 258 -2.11 -9.55 -18.89
C LEU A 258 -1.17 -8.66 -18.08
N LEU A 259 -0.30 -9.25 -17.26
CA LEU A 259 0.71 -8.51 -16.50
C LEU A 259 1.69 -7.79 -17.43
N THR A 260 2.20 -8.46 -18.46
CA THR A 260 3.10 -7.87 -19.46
C THR A 260 2.43 -6.69 -20.18
N LYS A 261 1.16 -6.82 -20.57
CA LYS A 261 0.39 -5.75 -21.21
C LYS A 261 0.23 -4.56 -20.26
N ARG A 262 -0.07 -4.78 -18.99
CA ARG A 262 -0.20 -3.73 -17.96
C ARG A 262 1.13 -3.00 -17.73
N MET A 263 2.22 -3.74 -17.56
CA MET A 263 3.56 -3.15 -17.36
C MET A 263 4.03 -2.30 -18.56
N ARG A 264 3.67 -2.70 -19.78
CA ARG A 264 3.94 -1.89 -20.99
C ARG A 264 3.12 -0.60 -21.01
N SER A 265 1.84 -0.66 -20.59
CA SER A 265 0.99 0.54 -20.52
C SER A 265 1.48 1.55 -19.50
N ASP A 266 2.01 1.10 -18.38
CA ASP A 266 2.56 1.95 -17.33
C ASP A 266 3.81 2.71 -17.81
N ARG A 267 4.69 2.05 -18.56
CA ARG A 267 5.86 2.70 -19.16
C ARG A 267 5.49 3.84 -20.11
N VAL A 268 4.41 3.69 -20.85
CA VAL A 268 3.89 4.75 -21.75
C VAL A 268 3.34 5.93 -20.96
N ILE A 269 2.68 5.69 -19.83
CA ILE A 269 2.13 6.74 -18.95
C ILE A 269 3.27 7.54 -18.31
N VAL A 270 4.29 6.86 -17.81
CA VAL A 270 5.49 7.49 -17.20
C VAL A 270 6.25 8.32 -18.22
N GLY A 271 6.32 7.87 -19.48
CA GLY A 271 6.97 8.61 -20.56
C GLY A 271 6.18 9.83 -21.08
N ARG A 272 4.86 9.94 -20.77
CA ARG A 272 4.01 11.09 -21.15
C ARG A 272 3.75 12.06 -20.00
N GLY A 273 3.96 11.67 -18.77
CA GLY A 273 3.93 12.53 -17.61
C GLY A 273 5.21 13.35 -17.57
N ALA A 274 5.34 14.29 -18.50
CA ALA A 274 6.44 15.21 -18.50
C ALA A 274 6.51 15.93 -17.15
N ILE A 275 7.64 15.87 -16.58
CA ILE A 275 8.18 16.71 -15.55
C ILE A 275 7.83 18.17 -15.89
N VAL A 276 6.91 18.78 -15.14
CA VAL A 276 6.82 20.22 -14.96
C VAL A 276 7.28 20.52 -13.55
#